data_674c7d1955f8d9023ad46846913fa867
#
_entry.id   674c7d1955f8d9023ad46846913fa867
#
_cell.length_a   1.000
_cell.length_b   1.000
_cell.length_c   1.000
_cell.angle_alpha   90.00
_cell.angle_beta   90.00
_cell.angle_gamma   90.00
#
_symmetry.space_group_name_H-M   'P 1'
#
loop_
_entity.id
_entity.type
_entity.pdbx_description
1 polymer ?
#
loop_
_entity_poly.entity_id
_entity_poly.type
_entity_poly.pdbx_seq_one_letter_code
_entity_poly.pdbx_strand_id
1 'polypeptide(L)'
;MKARAFARRRACPPKLPRKLAQSPIDHMILTFHEGACIRAQAGDTTLVFGPVSKQSKNFKPTNFGADVAFVSFNHPDMNGSEEAGRGEKQPLIISGPGEYEVKDVTAAAFPSGSKYGGAALTNTVYSVHFDGLSLMYLGALGDLDLPADVLEMDSPDILIIPVGGAGALSPAEAQKLAVKLEAKIVIPVLFDDKSLKQFLKEVGEDVKPVEKLTVKPRDVVGKESEVVVLSS
;
A
#
# COMPACT_ATOMS: atom_id res chain seq x y z
N MET A 1 -14.46 -49.16 20.28
CA MET A 1 -13.48 -48.06 20.37
C MET A 1 -14.05 -46.87 19.62
N LYS A 2 -14.45 -45.80 20.32
CA LYS A 2 -15.02 -44.57 19.72
C LYS A 2 -13.90 -43.53 19.67
N ALA A 3 -13.50 -43.09 18.48
CA ALA A 3 -12.54 -41.99 18.29
C ALA A 3 -13.23 -40.65 18.62
N ARG A 4 -12.68 -39.91 19.56
CA ARG A 4 -13.09 -38.52 19.87
C ARG A 4 -12.37 -37.59 18.91
N ALA A 5 -13.13 -36.90 18.08
CA ALA A 5 -12.64 -35.79 17.28
C ALA A 5 -12.31 -34.60 18.20
N PHE A 6 -11.05 -34.16 18.21
CA PHE A 6 -10.60 -32.94 18.85
C PHE A 6 -10.91 -31.75 17.92
N ALA A 7 -11.95 -30.99 18.22
CA ALA A 7 -12.19 -29.71 17.56
C ALA A 7 -11.13 -28.70 18.01
N ARG A 8 -10.21 -28.33 17.12
CA ARG A 8 -9.30 -27.20 17.34
C ARG A 8 -10.13 -25.91 17.33
N ARG A 9 -10.23 -25.29 18.48
CA ARG A 9 -10.75 -23.90 18.60
C ARG A 9 -9.79 -23.00 17.86
N ARG A 10 -10.28 -22.32 16.80
CA ARG A 10 -9.56 -21.22 16.15
C ARG A 10 -9.38 -20.13 17.21
N ALA A 11 -8.12 -19.79 17.51
CA ALA A 11 -7.78 -18.67 18.36
C ALA A 11 -8.16 -17.39 17.61
N CYS A 12 -9.00 -16.56 18.23
CA CYS A 12 -9.26 -15.20 17.79
C CYS A 12 -7.92 -14.44 17.79
N PRO A 13 -7.58 -13.67 16.73
CA PRO A 13 -6.35 -12.91 16.72
C PRO A 13 -6.33 -11.94 17.91
N PRO A 14 -5.17 -11.75 18.58
CA PRO A 14 -5.09 -10.87 19.72
C PRO A 14 -5.39 -9.43 19.30
N LYS A 15 -6.35 -8.78 19.96
CA LYS A 15 -6.57 -7.34 19.85
C LYS A 15 -5.31 -6.65 20.34
N LEU A 16 -4.58 -6.04 19.42
CA LEU A 16 -3.37 -5.27 19.73
C LEU A 16 -3.68 -4.15 20.74
N PRO A 17 -2.86 -3.95 21.77
CA PRO A 17 -3.07 -2.89 22.73
C PRO A 17 -2.86 -1.51 22.09
N ARG A 18 -3.91 -0.70 22.07
CA ARG A 18 -3.82 0.74 21.76
C ARG A 18 -2.98 1.45 22.83
N LYS A 19 -1.68 1.53 22.67
CA LYS A 19 -0.86 2.54 23.33
C LYS A 19 -0.59 3.65 22.33
N LEU A 20 -1.40 4.70 22.39
CA LEU A 20 -1.16 5.99 21.77
C LEU A 20 0.05 6.64 22.46
N ALA A 21 1.23 6.49 21.91
CA ALA A 21 2.31 7.46 22.11
C ALA A 21 2.01 8.63 21.16
N GLN A 22 1.58 9.76 21.72
CA GLN A 22 1.38 11.00 20.95
C GLN A 22 2.73 11.51 20.47
N SER A 23 3.01 11.37 19.18
CA SER A 23 4.11 12.06 18.49
C SER A 23 3.77 13.55 18.39
N PRO A 24 4.71 14.50 18.59
CA PRO A 24 4.45 15.93 18.49
C PRO A 24 4.15 16.42 17.07
N ILE A 25 4.25 15.56 16.06
CA ILE A 25 3.93 15.86 14.66
C ILE A 25 2.71 15.02 14.26
N ASP A 26 1.57 15.63 14.34
CA ASP A 26 0.22 15.09 14.29
C ASP A 26 -0.27 14.90 12.85
N HIS A 27 0.61 14.59 11.87
CA HIS A 27 0.22 14.40 10.47
C HIS A 27 1.20 13.54 9.68
N MET A 28 0.65 12.72 8.80
CA MET A 28 1.39 11.96 7.79
C MET A 28 1.42 12.74 6.47
N ILE A 29 2.56 12.68 5.79
CA ILE A 29 2.73 13.25 4.44
C ILE A 29 2.99 12.11 3.47
N LEU A 30 2.14 12.01 2.44
CA LEU A 30 2.33 11.06 1.34
C LEU A 30 2.75 11.82 0.07
N THR A 31 3.75 11.29 -0.63
CA THR A 31 4.22 11.78 -1.94
C THR A 31 4.39 10.61 -2.90
N PHE A 32 4.13 10.88 -4.18
CA PHE A 32 4.27 9.90 -5.26
C PHE A 32 5.58 10.10 -6.01
N HIS A 33 6.24 9.00 -6.36
CA HIS A 33 7.56 8.99 -7.02
C HIS A 33 7.57 8.06 -8.24
N GLU A 34 6.57 8.18 -9.08
CA GLU A 34 6.33 7.37 -10.28
C GLU A 34 6.04 5.87 -9.99
N GLY A 35 5.45 5.18 -10.97
CA GLY A 35 5.13 3.76 -10.87
C GLY A 35 4.18 3.44 -9.72
N ALA A 36 4.62 2.58 -8.81
CA ALA A 36 3.92 2.26 -7.57
C ALA A 36 4.61 2.85 -6.34
N CYS A 37 5.59 3.76 -6.53
CA CYS A 37 6.43 4.26 -5.46
C CYS A 37 5.73 5.38 -4.68
N ILE A 38 5.36 5.09 -3.44
CA ILE A 38 4.81 6.04 -2.48
C ILE A 38 5.75 6.17 -1.29
N ARG A 39 6.08 7.41 -0.94
CA ARG A 39 6.73 7.75 0.32
C ARG A 39 5.68 8.20 1.32
N ALA A 40 5.67 7.62 2.52
CA ALA A 40 4.89 8.07 3.65
C ALA A 40 5.83 8.50 4.78
N GLN A 41 5.65 9.71 5.29
CA GLN A 41 6.47 10.26 6.35
C GLN A 41 5.62 10.80 7.48
N ALA A 42 5.97 10.43 8.71
CA ALA A 42 5.44 11.02 9.93
C ALA A 42 6.58 11.18 10.94
N GLY A 43 6.73 12.39 11.48
CA GLY A 43 7.88 12.70 12.32
C GLY A 43 9.22 12.44 11.62
N ASP A 44 10.08 11.69 12.30
CA ASP A 44 11.41 11.30 11.80
C ASP A 44 11.41 9.94 11.08
N THR A 45 10.25 9.28 10.97
CA THR A 45 10.12 7.97 10.33
C THR A 45 9.60 8.12 8.90
N THR A 46 10.31 7.52 7.97
CA THR A 46 9.97 7.50 6.54
C THR A 46 9.79 6.06 6.09
N LEU A 47 8.65 5.77 5.49
CA LEU A 47 8.33 4.52 4.82
C LEU A 47 8.39 4.74 3.31
N VAL A 48 8.82 3.72 2.57
CA VAL A 48 8.68 3.67 1.12
C VAL A 48 7.97 2.39 0.71
N PHE A 49 6.97 2.52 -0.14
CA PHE A 49 6.25 1.42 -0.76
C PHE A 49 6.66 1.34 -2.22
N GLY A 50 7.00 0.13 -2.69
CA GLY A 50 7.36 -0.12 -4.08
C GLY A 50 8.53 0.73 -4.59
N PRO A 51 9.68 0.79 -3.90
CA PRO A 51 10.82 1.60 -4.35
C PRO A 51 11.29 1.15 -5.74
N VAL A 52 11.63 2.11 -6.60
CA VAL A 52 12.08 1.86 -7.97
C VAL A 52 13.59 1.67 -8.00
N SER A 53 14.05 0.61 -8.67
CA SER A 53 15.48 0.31 -8.86
C SER A 53 16.09 1.11 -10.00
N LYS A 54 17.40 1.35 -9.94
CA LYS A 54 18.21 1.86 -11.07
C LYS A 54 18.13 0.97 -12.32
N GLN A 55 17.72 -0.28 -12.18
CA GLN A 55 17.53 -1.21 -13.29
C GLN A 55 16.18 -1.05 -13.98
N SER A 56 15.26 -0.26 -13.41
CA SER A 56 13.98 0.04 -14.06
C SER A 56 14.20 0.75 -15.40
N LYS A 57 13.42 0.33 -16.39
CA LYS A 57 13.39 0.96 -17.72
C LYS A 57 12.17 1.87 -17.90
N ASN A 58 11.25 1.83 -16.93
CA ASN A 58 9.95 2.48 -17.03
C ASN A 58 9.85 3.73 -16.16
N PHE A 59 10.56 3.74 -15.02
CA PHE A 59 10.43 4.79 -14.01
C PHE A 59 11.80 5.25 -13.51
N LYS A 60 11.86 6.46 -12.98
CA LYS A 60 13.08 7.00 -12.36
C LYS A 60 13.36 6.26 -11.04
N PRO A 61 14.63 5.96 -10.76
CA PRO A 61 15.01 5.30 -9.51
C PRO A 61 14.63 6.14 -8.28
N THR A 62 14.26 5.45 -7.21
CA THR A 62 14.11 6.09 -5.89
C THR A 62 15.39 6.82 -5.50
N ASN A 63 15.26 8.07 -5.05
CA ASN A 63 16.40 8.95 -4.76
C ASN A 63 16.33 9.60 -3.36
N PHE A 64 15.55 9.02 -2.46
CA PHE A 64 15.39 9.48 -1.08
C PHE A 64 15.60 8.35 -0.09
N GLY A 65 16.04 8.69 1.15
CA GLY A 65 16.22 7.70 2.21
C GLY A 65 14.91 7.35 2.91
N ALA A 66 14.78 6.06 3.26
CA ALA A 66 13.68 5.56 4.08
C ALA A 66 14.21 4.76 5.28
N ASP A 67 13.36 4.60 6.31
CA ASP A 67 13.62 3.74 7.46
C ASP A 67 13.14 2.31 7.19
N VAL A 68 12.02 2.17 6.48
CA VAL A 68 11.42 0.88 6.11
C VAL A 68 11.03 0.91 4.63
N ALA A 69 11.38 -0.15 3.90
CA ALA A 69 11.02 -0.35 2.50
C ALA A 69 10.11 -1.57 2.36
N PHE A 70 8.91 -1.36 1.83
CA PHE A 70 7.94 -2.41 1.52
C PHE A 70 8.07 -2.80 0.05
N VAL A 71 8.54 -4.02 -0.20
CA VAL A 71 8.71 -4.58 -1.54
C VAL A 71 7.59 -5.57 -1.81
N SER A 72 6.62 -5.18 -2.64
CA SER A 72 5.46 -6.01 -2.96
C SER A 72 5.74 -7.03 -4.06
N PHE A 73 6.71 -6.76 -4.92
CA PHE A 73 6.92 -7.52 -6.14
C PHE A 73 8.39 -7.50 -6.54
N ASN A 74 8.93 -8.66 -6.90
CA ASN A 74 10.34 -8.77 -7.31
C ASN A 74 10.54 -8.35 -8.78
N HIS A 75 10.37 -7.07 -9.05
CA HIS A 75 10.58 -6.45 -10.35
C HIS A 75 11.34 -5.13 -10.19
N PRO A 76 12.22 -4.72 -11.11
CA PRO A 76 12.97 -3.47 -11.01
C PRO A 76 12.11 -2.21 -10.77
N ASP A 77 10.87 -2.21 -11.21
CA ASP A 77 9.93 -1.10 -11.02
C ASP A 77 9.39 -0.98 -9.58
N MET A 78 9.60 -2.00 -8.71
CA MET A 78 9.05 -2.06 -7.36
C MET A 78 9.99 -2.71 -6.33
N ASN A 79 11.23 -3.04 -6.73
CA ASN A 79 12.25 -3.63 -5.85
C ASN A 79 13.57 -2.88 -5.97
N GLY A 80 13.55 -1.59 -5.64
CA GLY A 80 14.72 -0.71 -5.55
C GLY A 80 15.03 -0.35 -4.10
N SER A 81 15.01 -1.34 -3.21
CA SER A 81 15.25 -1.12 -1.79
C SER A 81 16.67 -0.56 -1.50
N GLU A 82 17.65 -0.90 -2.33
CA GLU A 82 19.02 -0.35 -2.23
C GLU A 82 19.05 1.16 -2.52
N GLU A 83 18.19 1.65 -3.42
CA GLU A 83 18.08 3.06 -3.79
C GLU A 83 17.37 3.89 -2.70
N ALA A 84 16.65 3.24 -1.78
CA ALA A 84 16.02 3.87 -0.62
C ALA A 84 16.97 4.04 0.58
N GLY A 85 18.25 3.72 0.42
CA GLY A 85 19.30 4.00 1.40
C GLY A 85 19.75 5.45 1.38
N ARG A 86 20.30 5.95 2.49
CA ARG A 86 20.90 7.28 2.59
C ARG A 86 22.23 7.22 3.35
N GLY A 87 23.33 7.45 2.62
CA GLY A 87 24.67 7.28 3.16
C GLY A 87 24.89 5.83 3.58
N GLU A 88 25.32 5.61 4.81
CA GLU A 88 25.53 4.26 5.36
C GLU A 88 24.23 3.62 5.89
N LYS A 89 23.13 4.40 6.01
CA LYS A 89 21.86 3.92 6.53
C LYS A 89 21.06 3.27 5.42
N GLN A 90 20.80 1.96 5.56
CA GLN A 90 19.90 1.21 4.70
C GLN A 90 18.54 1.04 5.38
N PRO A 91 17.43 1.02 4.60
CA PRO A 91 16.12 0.74 5.16
C PRO A 91 16.04 -0.70 5.66
N LEU A 92 15.18 -0.95 6.65
CA LEU A 92 14.71 -2.30 6.89
C LEU A 92 13.83 -2.73 5.73
N ILE A 93 14.15 -3.83 5.08
CA ILE A 93 13.39 -4.35 3.94
C ILE A 93 12.34 -5.33 4.45
N ILE A 94 11.06 -5.05 4.14
CA ILE A 94 9.94 -5.96 4.34
C ILE A 94 9.51 -6.46 2.97
N SER A 95 9.69 -7.77 2.75
CA SER A 95 9.33 -8.43 1.49
C SER A 95 8.70 -9.80 1.79
N GLY A 96 7.51 -10.05 1.19
CA GLY A 96 6.78 -11.30 1.37
C GLY A 96 5.78 -11.30 2.51
N PRO A 97 4.94 -12.37 2.59
CA PRO A 97 3.89 -12.51 3.58
C PRO A 97 4.43 -12.68 5.01
N GLY A 98 3.70 -12.15 5.99
CA GLY A 98 4.03 -12.26 7.41
C GLY A 98 3.52 -11.08 8.23
N GLU A 99 3.84 -11.06 9.51
CA GLU A 99 3.56 -9.97 10.43
C GLU A 99 4.87 -9.32 10.84
N TYR A 100 4.90 -7.99 10.86
CA TYR A 100 6.10 -7.19 11.10
C TYR A 100 5.82 -6.08 12.09
N GLU A 101 6.75 -5.84 13.00
CA GLU A 101 6.73 -4.72 13.93
C GLU A 101 8.11 -4.06 13.95
N VAL A 102 8.15 -2.77 13.59
CA VAL A 102 9.39 -2.00 13.49
C VAL A 102 9.15 -0.59 13.98
N LYS A 103 9.79 -0.19 15.09
CA LYS A 103 9.54 1.10 15.73
C LYS A 103 8.03 1.26 16.02
N ASP A 104 7.40 2.31 15.50
CA ASP A 104 5.97 2.62 15.66
C ASP A 104 5.13 2.13 14.45
N VAL A 105 5.69 1.24 13.62
CA VAL A 105 5.05 0.69 12.43
C VAL A 105 4.71 -0.77 12.67
N THR A 106 3.45 -1.14 12.49
CA THR A 106 3.03 -2.54 12.43
C THR A 106 2.49 -2.84 11.04
N ALA A 107 2.82 -4.00 10.49
CA ALA A 107 2.38 -4.40 9.18
C ALA A 107 1.99 -5.87 9.15
N ALA A 108 0.89 -6.17 8.44
CA ALA A 108 0.51 -7.50 8.04
C ALA A 108 0.61 -7.60 6.51
N ALA A 109 1.21 -8.68 6.02
CA ALA A 109 1.51 -8.87 4.61
C ALA A 109 0.93 -10.18 4.10
N PHE A 110 0.23 -10.13 2.97
CA PHE A 110 -0.55 -11.23 2.41
C PHE A 110 -0.13 -11.52 0.96
N PRO A 111 -0.05 -12.82 0.58
CA PRO A 111 0.25 -13.16 -0.80
C PRO A 111 -0.94 -12.88 -1.71
N SER A 112 -0.68 -12.41 -2.92
CA SER A 112 -1.66 -12.22 -3.98
C SER A 112 -1.03 -12.48 -5.36
N GLY A 113 -1.83 -12.48 -6.43
CA GLY A 113 -1.36 -12.67 -7.79
C GLY A 113 -1.03 -11.36 -8.50
N SER A 114 -0.07 -11.40 -9.42
CA SER A 114 0.21 -10.33 -10.38
C SER A 114 0.63 -10.91 -11.73
N LYS A 115 0.29 -10.19 -12.80
CA LYS A 115 0.78 -10.43 -14.16
C LYS A 115 1.60 -9.26 -14.68
N TYR A 116 2.03 -8.37 -13.79
CA TYR A 116 2.85 -7.21 -14.14
C TYR A 116 4.15 -7.66 -14.83
N GLY A 117 4.51 -7.01 -15.94
CA GLY A 117 5.66 -7.40 -16.73
C GLY A 117 5.47 -8.68 -17.56
N GLY A 118 4.23 -9.23 -17.64
CA GLY A 118 3.87 -10.34 -18.55
C GLY A 118 4.09 -11.75 -17.97
N ALA A 119 4.66 -11.90 -16.78
CA ALA A 119 4.79 -13.18 -16.09
C ALA A 119 3.84 -13.27 -14.89
N ALA A 120 3.28 -14.45 -14.64
CA ALA A 120 2.52 -14.69 -13.42
C ALA A 120 3.50 -14.81 -12.23
N LEU A 121 3.47 -13.86 -11.33
CA LEU A 121 4.35 -13.79 -10.16
C LEU A 121 3.55 -13.50 -8.89
N THR A 122 4.15 -13.79 -7.74
CA THR A 122 3.57 -13.46 -6.44
C THR A 122 3.75 -11.97 -6.16
N ASN A 123 2.66 -11.31 -5.84
CA ASN A 123 2.61 -9.98 -5.28
C ASN A 123 2.33 -10.07 -3.77
N THR A 124 2.74 -9.10 -3.01
CA THR A 124 2.44 -8.98 -1.59
C THR A 124 1.60 -7.72 -1.35
N VAL A 125 0.44 -7.90 -0.74
CA VAL A 125 -0.41 -6.82 -0.25
C VAL A 125 -0.02 -6.52 1.18
N TYR A 126 0.11 -5.25 1.54
CA TYR A 126 0.47 -4.80 2.88
C TYR A 126 -0.67 -4.01 3.51
N SER A 127 -1.03 -4.38 4.74
CA SER A 127 -1.82 -3.55 5.66
C SER A 127 -0.87 -3.00 6.71
N VAL A 128 -0.71 -1.68 6.77
CA VAL A 128 0.29 -1.01 7.60
C VAL A 128 -0.40 -0.01 8.52
N HIS A 129 -0.14 -0.10 9.82
CA HIS A 129 -0.52 0.92 10.79
C HIS A 129 0.68 1.81 11.09
N PHE A 130 0.52 3.10 10.83
CA PHE A 130 1.55 4.09 11.01
C PHE A 130 0.94 5.43 11.40
N ASP A 131 1.45 6.07 12.45
CA ASP A 131 1.02 7.39 12.97
C ASP A 131 -0.51 7.52 13.17
N GLY A 132 -1.14 6.43 13.67
CA GLY A 132 -2.57 6.39 13.94
C GLY A 132 -3.48 6.23 12.72
N LEU A 133 -2.91 6.01 11.54
CA LEU A 133 -3.61 5.73 10.29
C LEU A 133 -3.34 4.29 9.81
N SER A 134 -4.33 3.70 9.14
CA SER A 134 -4.21 2.42 8.45
C SER A 134 -4.03 2.64 6.95
N LEU A 135 -2.92 2.12 6.39
CA LEU A 135 -2.62 2.16 4.97
C LEU A 135 -2.71 0.75 4.39
N MET A 136 -3.42 0.58 3.29
CA MET A 136 -3.40 -0.66 2.52
C MET A 136 -2.71 -0.41 1.18
N TYR A 137 -1.59 -1.10 0.94
CA TYR A 137 -0.82 -1.01 -0.30
C TYR A 137 -0.96 -2.30 -1.09
N LEU A 138 -1.54 -2.21 -2.28
CA LEU A 138 -1.85 -3.38 -3.10
C LEU A 138 -0.73 -3.78 -4.08
N GLY A 139 0.35 -2.98 -4.17
CA GLY A 139 1.46 -3.26 -5.08
C GLY A 139 1.05 -3.29 -6.54
N ALA A 140 1.41 -4.37 -7.22
CA ALA A 140 1.00 -4.65 -8.61
C ALA A 140 -0.11 -5.71 -8.67
N LEU A 141 -1.10 -5.65 -7.78
CA LEU A 141 -2.23 -6.59 -7.76
C LEU A 141 -2.85 -6.75 -9.16
N GLY A 142 -2.95 -8.01 -9.62
CA GLY A 142 -3.33 -8.32 -11.00
C GLY A 142 -4.77 -8.74 -11.21
N ASP A 143 -5.51 -9.03 -10.12
CA ASP A 143 -6.91 -9.46 -10.14
C ASP A 143 -7.62 -9.13 -8.82
N LEU A 144 -8.92 -9.42 -8.75
CA LEU A 144 -9.76 -9.12 -7.58
C LEU A 144 -9.71 -10.22 -6.49
N ASP A 145 -8.90 -11.26 -6.70
CA ASP A 145 -8.81 -12.42 -5.79
C ASP A 145 -7.85 -12.11 -4.63
N LEU A 146 -8.36 -11.43 -3.63
CA LEU A 146 -7.65 -11.15 -2.39
C LEU A 146 -7.90 -12.27 -1.36
N PRO A 147 -6.91 -12.59 -0.50
CA PRO A 147 -7.10 -13.49 0.63
C PRO A 147 -8.28 -13.04 1.50
N ALA A 148 -9.02 -14.02 2.05
CA ALA A 148 -10.16 -13.75 2.93
C ALA A 148 -9.76 -12.88 4.13
N ASP A 149 -8.56 -13.13 4.68
CA ASP A 149 -8.03 -12.36 5.80
C ASP A 149 -7.92 -10.84 5.47
N VAL A 150 -7.59 -10.48 4.23
CA VAL A 150 -7.55 -9.06 3.77
C VAL A 150 -8.95 -8.47 3.68
N LEU A 151 -9.93 -9.27 3.20
CA LEU A 151 -11.31 -8.83 3.04
C LEU A 151 -12.08 -8.72 4.37
N GLU A 152 -11.59 -9.40 5.42
CA GLU A 152 -12.15 -9.37 6.78
C GLU A 152 -11.49 -8.30 7.67
N MET A 153 -10.50 -7.56 7.15
CA MET A 153 -9.87 -6.46 7.88
C MET A 153 -10.80 -5.25 7.98
N ASP A 154 -10.52 -4.39 8.96
CA ASP A 154 -11.16 -3.07 9.04
C ASP A 154 -10.85 -2.25 7.79
N SER A 155 -11.80 -1.42 7.36
CA SER A 155 -11.66 -0.51 6.21
C SER A 155 -10.41 0.37 6.34
N PRO A 156 -9.53 0.43 5.32
CA PRO A 156 -8.31 1.22 5.40
C PRO A 156 -8.61 2.72 5.35
N ASP A 157 -7.87 3.51 6.13
CA ASP A 157 -7.92 4.96 6.03
C ASP A 157 -7.39 5.45 4.68
N ILE A 158 -6.33 4.77 4.19
CA ILE A 158 -5.69 5.10 2.91
C ILE A 158 -5.46 3.80 2.12
N LEU A 159 -6.03 3.72 0.93
CA LEU A 159 -5.81 2.64 -0.02
C LEU A 159 -4.92 3.12 -1.18
N ILE A 160 -3.78 2.47 -1.36
CA ILE A 160 -2.87 2.70 -2.49
C ILE A 160 -3.07 1.56 -3.48
N ILE A 161 -3.67 1.88 -4.64
CA ILE A 161 -4.23 0.89 -5.57
C ILE A 161 -3.68 1.08 -7.00
N PRO A 162 -3.24 0.00 -7.68
CA PRO A 162 -2.85 0.07 -9.08
C PRO A 162 -4.09 0.23 -9.98
N VAL A 163 -4.01 1.09 -11.01
CA VAL A 163 -5.17 1.41 -11.87
C VAL A 163 -4.89 1.24 -13.38
N GLY A 164 -4.20 0.19 -13.77
CA GLY A 164 -4.13 -0.16 -15.19
C GLY A 164 -2.76 -0.13 -15.82
N GLY A 165 -1.73 -0.53 -15.10
CA GLY A 165 -0.40 -0.76 -15.68
C GLY A 165 -0.19 -2.23 -16.03
N ALA A 166 0.23 -2.52 -17.27
CA ALA A 166 0.92 -3.75 -17.76
C ALA A 166 0.69 -5.07 -16.97
N GLY A 167 -0.57 -5.47 -16.73
CA GLY A 167 -0.93 -6.68 -15.98
C GLY A 167 -1.32 -6.47 -14.51
N ALA A 168 -1.46 -5.21 -14.08
CA ALA A 168 -2.13 -4.82 -12.85
C ALA A 168 -3.66 -4.67 -13.07
N LEU A 169 -4.41 -4.30 -12.03
CA LEU A 169 -5.87 -4.09 -12.11
C LEU A 169 -6.23 -3.10 -13.21
N SER A 170 -7.30 -3.39 -13.93
CA SER A 170 -7.93 -2.40 -14.81
C SER A 170 -8.61 -1.29 -13.99
N PRO A 171 -8.85 -0.10 -14.56
CA PRO A 171 -9.54 1.00 -13.90
C PRO A 171 -10.87 0.60 -13.26
N ALA A 172 -11.70 -0.19 -13.97
CA ALA A 172 -13.00 -0.66 -13.48
C ALA A 172 -12.87 -1.69 -12.33
N GLU A 173 -11.84 -2.56 -12.37
CA GLU A 173 -11.55 -3.49 -11.28
C GLU A 173 -11.05 -2.75 -10.05
N ALA A 174 -10.19 -1.76 -10.24
CA ALA A 174 -9.67 -0.93 -9.16
C ALA A 174 -10.80 -0.17 -8.45
N GLN A 175 -11.73 0.43 -9.20
CA GLN A 175 -12.91 1.09 -8.64
C GLN A 175 -13.77 0.12 -7.83
N LYS A 176 -14.08 -1.06 -8.37
CA LYS A 176 -14.86 -2.09 -7.66
C LYS A 176 -14.19 -2.53 -6.37
N LEU A 177 -12.87 -2.69 -6.39
CA LEU A 177 -12.12 -3.11 -5.22
C LEU A 177 -12.05 -2.01 -4.15
N ALA A 178 -11.85 -0.75 -4.55
CA ALA A 178 -11.86 0.39 -3.63
C ALA A 178 -13.19 0.50 -2.87
N VAL A 179 -14.32 0.33 -3.58
CA VAL A 179 -15.65 0.29 -2.97
C VAL A 179 -15.81 -0.92 -2.04
N LYS A 180 -15.38 -2.11 -2.48
CA LYS A 180 -15.47 -3.34 -1.66
C LYS A 180 -14.68 -3.26 -0.36
N LEU A 181 -13.53 -2.58 -0.36
CA LEU A 181 -12.68 -2.38 0.81
C LEU A 181 -13.14 -1.18 1.67
N GLU A 182 -14.14 -0.43 1.24
CA GLU A 182 -14.69 0.73 1.95
C GLU A 182 -13.60 1.73 2.37
N ALA A 183 -12.58 1.92 1.50
CA ALA A 183 -11.45 2.79 1.78
C ALA A 183 -11.90 4.24 1.93
N LYS A 184 -11.35 4.99 2.90
CA LYS A 184 -11.71 6.40 3.12
C LYS A 184 -11.05 7.33 2.11
N ILE A 185 -9.76 7.11 1.83
CA ILE A 185 -9.00 7.81 0.79
C ILE A 185 -8.41 6.78 -0.16
N VAL A 186 -8.50 7.03 -1.46
CA VAL A 186 -7.97 6.17 -2.53
C VAL A 186 -6.89 6.92 -3.30
N ILE A 187 -5.69 6.36 -3.33
CA ILE A 187 -4.54 6.90 -4.08
C ILE A 187 -4.23 5.95 -5.24
N PRO A 188 -4.54 6.33 -6.50
CA PRO A 188 -4.18 5.53 -7.66
C PRO A 188 -2.67 5.55 -7.91
N VAL A 189 -2.11 4.41 -8.31
CA VAL A 189 -0.71 4.21 -8.70
C VAL A 189 -0.61 3.32 -9.94
N LEU A 190 0.58 3.15 -10.52
CA LEU A 190 0.82 2.33 -11.72
C LEU A 190 -0.10 2.67 -12.89
N PHE A 191 -0.30 3.93 -13.15
CA PHE A 191 -1.17 4.42 -14.23
C PHE A 191 -0.38 5.10 -15.33
N ASP A 192 -0.98 5.15 -16.51
CA ASP A 192 -0.72 6.10 -17.57
C ASP A 192 -1.87 7.11 -17.65
N ASP A 193 -1.72 8.16 -18.48
CA ASP A 193 -2.75 9.21 -18.65
C ASP A 193 -4.11 8.65 -19.06
N LYS A 194 -4.14 7.56 -19.84
CA LYS A 194 -5.37 6.95 -20.33
C LYS A 194 -6.08 6.18 -19.22
N SER A 195 -5.36 5.34 -18.49
CA SER A 195 -5.92 4.52 -17.42
C SER A 195 -6.35 5.38 -16.23
N LEU A 196 -5.58 6.44 -15.90
CA LEU A 196 -5.98 7.40 -14.88
C LEU A 196 -7.29 8.11 -15.24
N LYS A 197 -7.40 8.65 -16.48
CA LYS A 197 -8.63 9.28 -16.94
C LYS A 197 -9.82 8.34 -16.92
N GLN A 198 -9.61 7.07 -17.29
CA GLN A 198 -10.65 6.06 -17.24
C GLN A 198 -11.06 5.77 -15.79
N PHE A 199 -10.09 5.61 -14.87
CA PHE A 199 -10.36 5.39 -13.44
C PHE A 199 -11.18 6.55 -12.84
N LEU A 200 -10.79 7.80 -13.09
CA LEU A 200 -11.52 8.99 -12.62
C LEU A 200 -12.96 9.03 -13.18
N LYS A 201 -13.15 8.61 -14.42
CA LYS A 201 -14.48 8.49 -15.01
C LYS A 201 -15.33 7.40 -14.33
N GLU A 202 -14.73 6.24 -13.98
CA GLU A 202 -15.43 5.14 -13.28
C GLU A 202 -15.86 5.56 -11.86
N VAL A 203 -15.04 6.36 -11.16
CA VAL A 203 -15.40 6.88 -9.83
C VAL A 203 -16.31 8.12 -9.89
N GLY A 204 -16.48 8.73 -11.07
CA GLY A 204 -17.34 9.91 -11.26
C GLY A 204 -16.75 11.20 -10.72
N GLU A 205 -15.43 11.29 -10.62
CA GLU A 205 -14.73 12.45 -10.06
C GLU A 205 -13.83 13.14 -11.11
N ASP A 206 -13.70 14.46 -11.00
CA ASP A 206 -12.73 15.29 -11.74
C ASP A 206 -11.73 15.88 -10.74
N VAL A 207 -10.68 15.11 -10.46
CA VAL A 207 -9.68 15.41 -9.45
C VAL A 207 -8.44 16.01 -10.08
N LYS A 208 -7.99 17.16 -9.57
CA LYS A 208 -6.70 17.74 -9.96
C LYS A 208 -5.57 17.10 -9.16
N PRO A 209 -4.48 16.69 -9.82
CA PRO A 209 -3.31 16.16 -9.13
C PRO A 209 -2.73 17.18 -8.13
N VAL A 210 -2.27 16.66 -6.98
CA VAL A 210 -1.58 17.44 -5.94
C VAL A 210 -0.19 16.86 -5.70
N GLU A 211 0.79 17.71 -5.36
CA GLU A 211 2.18 17.26 -5.14
C GLU A 211 2.31 16.37 -3.90
N LYS A 212 1.46 16.56 -2.90
CA LYS A 212 1.47 15.79 -1.65
C LYS A 212 0.10 15.77 -1.00
N LEU A 213 -0.17 14.67 -0.29
CA LEU A 213 -1.30 14.58 0.65
C LEU A 213 -0.76 14.72 2.07
N THR A 214 -1.28 15.72 2.80
CA THR A 214 -1.04 15.84 4.26
C THR A 214 -2.31 15.45 4.97
N VAL A 215 -2.25 14.44 5.84
CA VAL A 215 -3.43 13.83 6.46
C VAL A 215 -3.19 13.55 7.94
N LYS A 216 -4.23 13.75 8.74
CA LYS A 216 -4.28 13.41 10.19
C LYS A 216 -5.38 12.36 10.42
N PRO A 217 -5.33 11.60 11.50
CA PRO A 217 -6.40 10.64 11.82
C PRO A 217 -7.81 11.24 11.85
N ARG A 218 -7.96 12.51 12.25
CA ARG A 218 -9.25 13.22 12.24
C ARG A 218 -9.75 13.58 10.85
N ASP A 219 -8.85 13.73 9.87
CA ASP A 219 -9.19 14.20 8.52
C ASP A 219 -9.80 13.08 7.67
N VAL A 220 -9.71 11.82 8.10
CA VAL A 220 -10.30 10.65 7.42
C VAL A 220 -11.68 10.28 7.95
N VAL A 221 -12.11 10.91 9.06
CA VAL A 221 -13.43 10.62 9.66
C VAL A 221 -14.55 11.13 8.74
N GLY A 222 -15.46 10.22 8.36
CA GLY A 222 -16.60 10.55 7.50
C GLY A 222 -16.26 10.66 6.01
N LYS A 223 -15.03 10.33 5.60
CA LYS A 223 -14.71 10.18 4.18
C LYS A 223 -15.14 8.82 3.67
N GLU A 224 -15.58 8.79 2.41
CA GLU A 224 -16.04 7.59 1.71
C GLU A 224 -15.41 7.59 0.31
N SER A 225 -14.36 6.80 0.13
CA SER A 225 -13.64 6.58 -1.14
C SER A 225 -13.19 7.86 -1.85
N GLU A 226 -12.80 8.92 -1.10
CA GLU A 226 -12.27 10.16 -1.69
C GLU A 226 -11.01 9.89 -2.50
N VAL A 227 -11.01 10.19 -3.78
CA VAL A 227 -9.85 9.95 -4.65
C VAL A 227 -8.88 11.13 -4.54
N VAL A 228 -7.61 10.82 -4.27
CA VAL A 228 -6.52 11.80 -4.28
C VAL A 228 -5.47 11.35 -5.29
N VAL A 229 -5.31 12.10 -6.38
CA VAL A 229 -4.27 11.89 -7.37
C VAL A 229 -3.02 12.64 -6.95
N LEU A 230 -1.92 11.91 -6.74
CA LEU A 230 -0.63 12.52 -6.45
C LEU A 230 0.19 12.67 -7.73
N SER A 231 0.88 13.80 -7.89
CA SER A 231 1.84 14.05 -8.98
C SER A 231 3.28 13.87 -8.50
N SER A 232 4.16 13.39 -9.39
CA SER A 232 5.61 13.29 -9.17
C SER A 232 6.35 14.55 -9.59
#